data_0aac4593f53344ad951cd5654bae8839
#
_entry.id   0aac4593f53344ad951cd5654bae8839
#
_cell.length_a   1.000
_cell.length_b   1.000
_cell.length_c   1.000
_cell.angle_alpha   90.00
_cell.angle_beta   90.00
_cell.angle_gamma   90.00
#
_symmetry.space_group_name_H-M   'P 1'
#
loop_
_entity.id
_entity.type
_entity.pdbx_description
1 polymer ?
#
loop_
_entity_poly.entity_id
_entity_poly.type
_entity_poly.pdbx_seq_one_letter_code
_entity_poly.pdbx_strand_id
1 'polypeptide(L)'
;ELLKPMMADVSRELNEANLHGANLLFEGAQGTLLDVDHGTYPYVTSSNCVAGNAAAGSGVGPGMLHYILGITKAYCTRVGGGPFPTELEWEKEGTPGWHMSTVGAEKGVTTGRSRRCGWFDAALLKRSAQVNGLSGLCITKLDVLDGLKELKLCTGYELDGELIDILPMGADEIARCRPVYETIEGWTDSTVGVTQYDKLPVNARLYLQRI
;
A
#
# COMPACT_ATOMS: atom_id res chain seq x y z
N GLU A 1 -4.50 -0.99 -39.72
CA GLU A 1 -5.85 -0.46 -39.99
C GLU A 1 -6.87 -0.81 -38.90
N LEU A 2 -6.83 -2.02 -38.32
CA LEU A 2 -7.75 -2.46 -37.26
C LEU A 2 -7.73 -1.56 -36.01
N LEU A 3 -6.57 -1.04 -35.60
CA LEU A 3 -6.40 -0.21 -34.43
C LEU A 3 -6.64 1.28 -34.66
N LYS A 4 -6.65 1.72 -35.91
CA LYS A 4 -6.77 3.13 -36.29
C LYS A 4 -8.02 3.82 -35.70
N PRO A 5 -9.21 3.19 -35.65
CA PRO A 5 -10.39 3.78 -35.05
C PRO A 5 -10.33 3.89 -33.51
N MET A 6 -9.36 3.21 -32.88
CA MET A 6 -9.16 3.22 -31.42
C MET A 6 -8.06 4.21 -30.99
N MET A 7 -7.41 4.87 -31.93
CA MET A 7 -6.38 5.88 -31.64
C MET A 7 -7.04 7.21 -31.30
N ALA A 8 -6.56 7.84 -30.24
CA ALA A 8 -7.04 9.13 -29.78
C ALA A 8 -5.86 10.00 -29.33
N ASP A 9 -6.02 11.31 -29.40
CA ASP A 9 -5.15 12.27 -28.71
C ASP A 9 -5.62 12.39 -27.24
N VAL A 10 -5.15 11.46 -26.42
CA VAL A 10 -5.57 11.33 -25.01
C VAL A 10 -5.32 12.63 -24.23
N SER A 11 -4.17 13.28 -24.46
CA SER A 11 -3.86 14.54 -23.78
C SER A 11 -4.89 15.62 -24.10
N ARG A 12 -5.26 15.76 -25.36
CA ARG A 12 -6.27 16.71 -25.80
C ARG A 12 -7.64 16.39 -25.22
N GLU A 13 -8.09 15.15 -25.31
CA GLU A 13 -9.40 14.72 -24.82
C GLU A 13 -9.55 14.95 -23.31
N LEU A 14 -8.51 14.63 -22.53
CA LEU A 14 -8.53 14.86 -21.06
C LEU A 14 -8.57 16.35 -20.73
N ASN A 15 -7.80 17.19 -21.43
CA ASN A 15 -7.83 18.64 -21.21
C ASN A 15 -9.18 19.26 -21.60
N GLU A 16 -9.77 18.84 -22.72
CA GLU A 16 -11.11 19.28 -23.13
C GLU A 16 -12.18 18.84 -22.14
N ALA A 17 -12.12 17.59 -21.65
CA ALA A 17 -13.04 17.08 -20.63
C ALA A 17 -12.94 17.90 -19.33
N ASN A 18 -11.74 18.21 -18.89
CA ASN A 18 -11.51 19.03 -17.70
C ASN A 18 -12.07 20.46 -17.88
N LEU A 19 -11.83 21.08 -19.04
CA LEU A 19 -12.38 22.42 -19.34
C LEU A 19 -13.92 22.45 -19.36
N HIS A 20 -14.56 21.32 -19.68
CA HIS A 20 -16.02 21.17 -19.61
C HIS A 20 -16.52 20.74 -18.23
N GLY A 21 -15.66 20.69 -17.22
CA GLY A 21 -16.03 20.40 -15.84
C GLY A 21 -16.23 18.90 -15.54
N ALA A 22 -15.70 18.00 -16.36
CA ALA A 22 -15.76 16.57 -16.09
C ALA A 22 -14.84 16.19 -14.92
N ASN A 23 -15.28 15.23 -14.11
CA ASN A 23 -14.44 14.59 -13.10
C ASN A 23 -13.56 13.54 -13.77
N LEU A 24 -12.25 13.66 -13.63
CA LEU A 24 -11.27 12.72 -14.18
C LEU A 24 -10.74 11.83 -13.06
N LEU A 25 -10.86 10.52 -13.24
CA LEU A 25 -10.31 9.52 -12.34
C LEU A 25 -9.13 8.82 -13.01
N PHE A 26 -7.95 8.93 -12.40
CA PHE A 26 -6.76 8.20 -12.79
C PHE A 26 -6.58 7.01 -11.86
N GLU A 27 -6.60 5.81 -12.41
CA GLU A 27 -6.36 4.58 -11.66
C GLU A 27 -4.96 4.05 -11.98
N GLY A 28 -4.12 3.96 -10.94
CA GLY A 28 -2.82 3.31 -11.03
C GLY A 28 -2.92 1.80 -10.85
N ALA A 29 -1.81 1.12 -11.10
CA ALA A 29 -1.65 -0.31 -10.89
C ALA A 29 -0.39 -0.58 -10.05
N GLN A 30 -0.21 -1.84 -9.63
CA GLN A 30 0.89 -2.34 -8.80
C GLN A 30 0.95 -1.65 -7.43
N GLY A 31 2.05 -0.92 -7.13
CA GLY A 31 2.25 -0.23 -5.86
C GLY A 31 3.59 0.49 -5.81
N THR A 32 3.74 1.44 -4.90
CA THR A 32 4.90 2.32 -4.78
C THR A 32 6.23 1.56 -4.69
N LEU A 33 6.30 0.47 -3.93
CA LEU A 33 7.54 -0.31 -3.81
C LEU A 33 7.87 -1.17 -5.03
N LEU A 34 6.98 -1.25 -6.00
CA LEU A 34 7.21 -1.90 -7.30
C LEU A 34 7.55 -0.89 -8.39
N ASP A 35 7.54 0.40 -8.10
CA ASP A 35 7.95 1.44 -9.03
C ASP A 35 9.41 1.26 -9.44
N VAL A 36 9.70 1.41 -10.75
CA VAL A 36 11.03 1.14 -11.31
C VAL A 36 12.11 2.09 -10.76
N ASP A 37 11.73 3.32 -10.41
CA ASP A 37 12.65 4.35 -9.91
C ASP A 37 12.64 4.48 -8.39
N HIS A 38 11.47 4.31 -7.77
CA HIS A 38 11.24 4.56 -6.33
C HIS A 38 11.01 3.29 -5.52
N GLY A 39 10.95 2.14 -6.17
CA GLY A 39 10.71 0.84 -5.53
C GLY A 39 11.97 0.15 -5.04
N THR A 40 11.79 -1.11 -4.64
CA THR A 40 12.86 -1.99 -4.11
C THR A 40 13.64 -2.65 -5.23
N TYR A 41 14.29 -1.87 -6.08
CA TYR A 41 15.09 -2.41 -7.19
C TYR A 41 16.11 -3.44 -6.69
N PRO A 42 16.32 -4.61 -7.36
CA PRO A 42 15.72 -5.01 -8.65
C PRO A 42 14.33 -5.67 -8.57
N TYR A 43 13.69 -5.74 -7.42
CA TYR A 43 12.40 -6.37 -7.21
C TYR A 43 11.25 -5.39 -7.50
N VAL A 44 11.16 -4.94 -8.73
CA VAL A 44 10.23 -3.92 -9.21
C VAL A 44 9.53 -4.38 -10.49
N THR A 45 8.52 -3.64 -10.93
CA THR A 45 7.95 -3.76 -12.28
C THR A 45 8.73 -2.90 -13.27
N SER A 46 8.44 -3.02 -14.56
CA SER A 46 9.07 -2.25 -15.64
C SER A 46 8.44 -0.86 -15.87
N SER A 47 7.58 -0.42 -14.96
CA SER A 47 6.83 0.84 -15.09
C SER A 47 6.91 1.69 -13.82
N ASN A 48 6.62 2.98 -13.95
CA ASN A 48 6.39 3.86 -12.82
C ASN A 48 4.98 3.64 -12.26
N CYS A 49 4.90 3.43 -10.94
CA CYS A 49 3.65 3.17 -10.22
C CYS A 49 3.26 4.32 -9.28
N VAL A 50 4.13 5.33 -9.15
CA VAL A 50 3.85 6.52 -8.32
C VAL A 50 2.83 7.43 -8.98
N ALA A 51 2.08 8.18 -8.17
CA ALA A 51 0.97 9.02 -8.63
C ALA A 51 1.38 10.04 -9.70
N GLY A 52 2.60 10.57 -9.64
CA GLY A 52 3.12 11.50 -10.66
C GLY A 52 3.12 10.94 -12.08
N ASN A 53 3.20 9.62 -12.22
CA ASN A 53 3.13 8.97 -13.53
C ASN A 53 1.75 9.07 -14.20
N ALA A 54 0.68 9.31 -13.44
CA ALA A 54 -0.64 9.56 -14.03
C ALA A 54 -0.61 10.80 -14.95
N ALA A 55 0.08 11.85 -14.53
CA ALA A 55 0.27 13.04 -15.35
C ALA A 55 1.19 12.77 -16.56
N ALA A 56 2.38 12.20 -16.31
CA ALA A 56 3.35 11.92 -17.37
C ALA A 56 2.83 10.92 -18.41
N GLY A 57 2.18 9.84 -17.96
CA GLY A 57 1.68 8.76 -18.82
C GLY A 57 0.44 9.14 -19.63
N SER A 58 -0.42 10.01 -19.14
CA SER A 58 -1.64 10.47 -19.85
C SER A 58 -1.45 11.76 -20.64
N GLY A 59 -0.36 12.48 -20.40
CA GLY A 59 -0.07 13.74 -21.06
C GLY A 59 -0.85 14.95 -20.51
N VAL A 60 -1.31 14.88 -19.25
CA VAL A 60 -1.89 16.03 -18.56
C VAL A 60 -0.84 16.73 -17.69
N GLY A 61 -1.06 17.99 -17.38
CA GLY A 61 -0.18 18.72 -16.45
C GLY A 61 -0.30 18.17 -15.03
N PRO A 62 0.80 18.12 -14.23
CA PRO A 62 0.76 17.59 -12.86
C PRO A 62 -0.20 18.34 -11.94
N GLY A 63 -0.48 19.62 -12.21
CA GLY A 63 -1.47 20.42 -11.49
C GLY A 63 -2.93 19.97 -11.66
N MET A 64 -3.20 19.01 -12.56
CA MET A 64 -4.53 18.41 -12.70
C MET A 64 -4.77 17.28 -11.69
N LEU A 65 -3.75 16.82 -10.99
CA LEU A 65 -3.88 15.82 -9.93
C LEU A 65 -4.22 16.50 -8.59
N HIS A 66 -5.48 16.89 -8.42
CA HIS A 66 -5.92 17.70 -7.27
C HIS A 66 -6.02 16.91 -5.96
N TYR A 67 -6.31 15.60 -6.05
CA TYR A 67 -6.47 14.73 -4.90
C TYR A 67 -5.86 13.36 -5.21
N ILE A 68 -4.96 12.90 -4.36
CA ILE A 68 -4.28 11.63 -4.51
C ILE A 68 -4.65 10.72 -3.35
N LEU A 69 -5.46 9.70 -3.63
CA LEU A 69 -5.90 8.70 -2.66
C LEU A 69 -4.94 7.52 -2.67
N GLY A 70 -4.22 7.32 -1.57
CA GLY A 70 -3.40 6.14 -1.35
C GLY A 70 -4.25 4.96 -0.87
N ILE A 71 -4.27 3.87 -1.63
CA ILE A 71 -4.95 2.64 -1.21
C ILE A 71 -3.93 1.74 -0.51
N THR A 72 -4.19 1.39 0.74
CA THR A 72 -3.35 0.50 1.53
C THR A 72 -4.21 -0.51 2.30
N LYS A 73 -3.66 -1.68 2.59
CA LYS A 73 -4.30 -2.62 3.52
C LYS A 73 -3.99 -2.23 4.96
N ALA A 74 -4.78 -2.71 5.90
CA ALA A 74 -4.49 -2.57 7.33
C ALA A 74 -3.28 -3.40 7.82
N TYR A 75 -2.61 -4.13 6.93
CA TYR A 75 -1.38 -4.90 7.14
C TYR A 75 -0.58 -4.92 5.83
N CYS A 76 0.67 -5.37 5.86
CA CYS A 76 1.49 -5.43 4.65
C CYS A 76 1.43 -6.78 3.97
N THR A 77 1.50 -6.75 2.63
CA THR A 77 1.67 -7.97 1.82
C THR A 77 2.68 -7.74 0.71
N ARG A 78 3.41 -8.80 0.34
CA ARG A 78 4.33 -8.78 -0.78
C ARG A 78 4.19 -10.02 -1.65
N VAL A 79 4.22 -9.84 -2.96
CA VAL A 79 4.29 -10.93 -3.95
C VAL A 79 5.72 -11.08 -4.42
N GLY A 80 6.20 -12.33 -4.47
CA GLY A 80 7.53 -12.65 -4.99
C GLY A 80 8.68 -12.29 -4.04
N GLY A 81 9.86 -12.19 -4.59
CA GLY A 81 11.10 -11.91 -3.86
C GLY A 81 11.24 -10.45 -3.39
N GLY A 82 12.38 -10.18 -2.77
CA GLY A 82 12.75 -8.86 -2.28
C GLY A 82 12.56 -8.70 -0.77
N PRO A 83 13.13 -7.64 -0.20
CA PRO A 83 13.12 -7.40 1.23
C PRO A 83 11.72 -7.07 1.75
N PHE A 84 11.41 -7.54 2.96
CA PHE A 84 10.16 -7.32 3.64
C PHE A 84 10.40 -7.27 5.16
N PRO A 85 10.81 -6.12 5.70
CA PRO A 85 11.25 -6.02 7.09
C PRO A 85 10.21 -6.48 8.12
N THR A 86 8.93 -6.23 7.86
CA THR A 86 7.84 -6.58 8.77
C THR A 86 7.22 -7.96 8.49
N GLU A 87 7.85 -8.77 7.64
CA GLU A 87 7.35 -10.11 7.29
C GLU A 87 7.15 -10.99 8.51
N LEU A 88 6.09 -11.76 8.49
CA LEU A 88 5.73 -12.75 9.51
C LEU A 88 5.82 -14.18 8.94
N GLU A 89 5.87 -15.14 9.84
CA GLU A 89 5.72 -16.55 9.49
C GLU A 89 4.25 -16.80 9.09
N TRP A 90 3.98 -16.75 7.78
CA TRP A 90 2.61 -16.80 7.23
C TRP A 90 2.19 -18.21 6.76
N GLU A 91 3.11 -19.15 6.70
CA GLU A 91 2.85 -20.55 6.31
C GLU A 91 2.48 -21.43 7.50
N LYS A 92 2.86 -21.04 8.72
CA LYS A 92 2.64 -21.81 9.93
C LYS A 92 1.32 -21.45 10.59
N GLU A 93 0.45 -22.47 10.71
CA GLU A 93 -0.85 -22.33 11.35
C GLU A 93 -0.75 -21.79 12.78
N GLY A 94 -1.68 -20.92 13.13
CA GLY A 94 -1.78 -20.28 14.45
C GLY A 94 -0.89 -19.04 14.63
N THR A 95 -0.06 -18.68 13.64
CA THR A 95 0.66 -17.40 13.67
C THR A 95 -0.20 -16.25 13.15
N PRO A 96 0.09 -14.98 13.55
CA PRO A 96 -0.60 -13.82 12.98
C PRO A 96 -0.44 -13.72 11.46
N GLY A 97 0.72 -14.08 10.92
CA GLY A 97 0.96 -14.09 9.47
C GLY A 97 0.08 -15.10 8.75
N TRP A 98 -0.07 -16.31 9.29
CA TRP A 98 -0.99 -17.33 8.77
C TRP A 98 -2.45 -16.86 8.82
N HIS A 99 -2.86 -16.23 9.93
CA HIS A 99 -4.19 -15.65 10.07
C HIS A 99 -4.46 -14.62 8.95
N MET A 100 -3.56 -13.65 8.76
CA MET A 100 -3.67 -12.64 7.68
C MET A 100 -3.72 -13.29 6.30
N SER A 101 -2.87 -14.28 6.04
CA SER A 101 -2.82 -14.99 4.75
C SER A 101 -4.11 -15.74 4.45
N THR A 102 -4.66 -16.44 5.46
CA THR A 102 -5.83 -17.33 5.32
C THR A 102 -7.12 -16.53 5.30
N VAL A 103 -7.37 -15.71 6.33
CA VAL A 103 -8.58 -14.89 6.44
C VAL A 103 -8.60 -13.82 5.34
N GLY A 104 -7.44 -13.22 5.04
CA GLY A 104 -7.29 -12.24 3.98
C GLY A 104 -7.35 -12.85 2.57
N ALA A 105 -7.38 -14.18 2.43
CA ALA A 105 -7.31 -14.89 1.14
C ALA A 105 -6.17 -14.35 0.26
N GLU A 106 -4.97 -14.19 0.84
CA GLU A 106 -3.83 -13.53 0.21
C GLU A 106 -3.19 -14.40 -0.88
N LYS A 107 -3.87 -14.48 -2.01
CA LYS A 107 -3.43 -15.15 -3.23
C LYS A 107 -3.53 -14.21 -4.43
N GLY A 108 -2.59 -14.30 -5.33
CA GLY A 108 -2.63 -13.57 -6.59
C GLY A 108 -3.76 -14.11 -7.48
N VAL A 109 -4.67 -13.22 -7.91
CA VAL A 109 -5.84 -13.61 -8.71
C VAL A 109 -5.43 -14.29 -10.01
N THR A 110 -4.41 -13.75 -10.69
CA THR A 110 -3.95 -14.26 -12.00
C THR A 110 -3.00 -15.45 -11.87
N THR A 111 -2.11 -15.44 -10.89
CA THR A 111 -1.02 -16.43 -10.78
C THR A 111 -1.26 -17.50 -9.72
N GLY A 112 -2.27 -17.33 -8.87
CA GLY A 112 -2.53 -18.22 -7.73
C GLY A 112 -1.43 -18.23 -6.65
N ARG A 113 -0.35 -17.42 -6.81
CA ARG A 113 0.76 -17.40 -5.86
C ARG A 113 0.31 -16.78 -4.54
N SER A 114 0.71 -17.42 -3.44
CA SER A 114 0.51 -16.86 -2.10
C SER A 114 1.29 -15.56 -1.94
N ARG A 115 0.69 -14.62 -1.23
CA ARG A 115 1.34 -13.38 -0.82
C ARG A 115 1.93 -13.55 0.56
N ARG A 116 3.17 -13.13 0.73
CA ARG A 116 3.83 -12.99 2.02
C ARG A 116 3.09 -11.94 2.83
N CYS A 117 2.89 -12.16 4.12
CA CYS A 117 2.15 -11.26 5.01
C CYS A 117 3.05 -10.73 6.11
N GLY A 118 2.80 -9.52 6.55
CA GLY A 118 3.56 -8.86 7.62
C GLY A 118 2.76 -7.77 8.32
N TRP A 119 3.27 -7.31 9.45
CA TRP A 119 2.68 -6.20 10.19
C TRP A 119 2.67 -4.92 9.35
N PHE A 120 1.74 -4.02 9.67
CA PHE A 120 1.67 -2.72 9.03
C PHE A 120 2.96 -1.93 9.24
N ASP A 121 3.48 -1.37 8.16
CA ASP A 121 4.74 -0.66 8.14
C ASP A 121 4.51 0.84 7.90
N ALA A 122 4.43 1.60 8.98
CA ALA A 122 4.18 3.03 8.92
C ALA A 122 5.40 3.82 8.40
N ALA A 123 6.61 3.34 8.66
CA ALA A 123 7.83 3.97 8.13
C ALA A 123 7.92 3.83 6.60
N LEU A 124 7.50 2.67 6.06
CA LEU A 124 7.33 2.45 4.63
C LEU A 124 6.21 3.35 4.07
N LEU A 125 5.06 3.40 4.74
CA LEU A 125 3.94 4.24 4.31
C LEU A 125 4.32 5.72 4.28
N LYS A 126 5.11 6.20 5.25
CA LYS A 126 5.65 7.55 5.28
C LYS A 126 6.45 7.86 4.00
N ARG A 127 7.33 6.95 3.56
CA ARG A 127 8.04 7.08 2.28
C ARG A 127 7.06 7.11 1.10
N SER A 128 6.10 6.20 1.09
CA SER A 128 5.10 6.12 0.02
C SER A 128 4.25 7.40 -0.04
N ALA A 129 3.85 7.95 1.10
CA ALA A 129 3.10 9.20 1.16
C ALA A 129 3.88 10.38 0.59
N GLN A 130 5.18 10.48 0.92
CA GLN A 130 6.06 11.53 0.40
C GLN A 130 6.23 11.46 -1.12
N VAL A 131 6.54 10.26 -1.65
CA VAL A 131 6.81 10.07 -3.08
C VAL A 131 5.56 10.31 -3.93
N ASN A 132 4.39 9.97 -3.41
CA ASN A 132 3.12 10.13 -4.13
C ASN A 132 2.42 11.47 -3.85
N GLY A 133 2.78 12.19 -2.80
CA GLY A 133 2.07 13.40 -2.39
C GLY A 133 0.62 13.10 -1.97
N LEU A 134 0.42 12.07 -1.15
CA LEU A 134 -0.93 11.60 -0.78
C LEU A 134 -1.75 12.69 -0.10
N SER A 135 -3.00 12.82 -0.51
CA SER A 135 -4.02 13.68 0.10
C SER A 135 -4.82 12.97 1.18
N GLY A 136 -4.92 11.65 1.09
CA GLY A 136 -5.63 10.80 2.04
C GLY A 136 -5.34 9.33 1.81
N LEU A 137 -5.79 8.49 2.75
CA LEU A 137 -5.64 7.04 2.71
C LEU A 137 -7.01 6.36 2.66
N CYS A 138 -7.11 5.33 1.84
CA CYS A 138 -8.17 4.33 1.89
C CYS A 138 -7.58 3.05 2.49
N ILE A 139 -7.88 2.80 3.76
CA ILE A 139 -7.39 1.61 4.46
C ILE A 139 -8.39 0.47 4.24
N THR A 140 -7.91 -0.60 3.63
CA THR A 140 -8.72 -1.77 3.26
C THR A 140 -8.39 -2.97 4.14
N LYS A 141 -9.25 -3.98 4.14
CA LYS A 141 -9.03 -5.27 4.83
C LYS A 141 -8.78 -5.14 6.35
N LEU A 142 -9.42 -4.17 7.00
CA LEU A 142 -9.36 -4.03 8.45
C LEU A 142 -9.94 -5.27 9.14
N ASP A 143 -11.01 -5.83 8.58
CA ASP A 143 -11.71 -7.03 9.00
C ASP A 143 -10.81 -8.28 9.09
N VAL A 144 -9.75 -8.34 8.32
CA VAL A 144 -8.77 -9.43 8.40
C VAL A 144 -8.03 -9.46 9.74
N LEU A 145 -7.97 -8.34 10.44
CA LEU A 145 -7.32 -8.23 11.75
C LEU A 145 -8.27 -8.59 12.92
N ASP A 146 -9.57 -8.80 12.65
CA ASP A 146 -10.54 -9.22 13.66
C ASP A 146 -10.08 -10.51 14.35
N GLY A 147 -10.18 -10.56 15.68
CA GLY A 147 -9.79 -11.70 16.49
C GLY A 147 -8.31 -11.75 16.90
N LEU A 148 -7.44 -10.91 16.35
CA LEU A 148 -6.08 -10.77 16.82
C LEU A 148 -6.06 -9.98 18.12
N LYS A 149 -5.43 -10.54 19.17
CA LYS A 149 -5.36 -9.92 20.50
C LYS A 149 -4.35 -8.78 20.59
N GLU A 150 -3.34 -8.85 19.76
CA GLU A 150 -2.22 -7.91 19.70
C GLU A 150 -1.86 -7.64 18.23
N LEU A 151 -1.63 -6.39 17.91
CA LEU A 151 -1.13 -5.93 16.62
C LEU A 151 0.20 -5.20 16.83
N LYS A 152 1.06 -5.23 15.81
CA LYS A 152 2.29 -4.45 15.82
C LYS A 152 2.32 -3.49 14.66
N LEU A 153 2.71 -2.25 14.95
CA LEU A 153 2.89 -1.19 13.98
C LEU A 153 4.39 -0.90 13.89
N CYS A 154 4.99 -1.06 12.71
CA CYS A 154 6.38 -0.70 12.52
C CYS A 154 6.49 0.82 12.37
N THR A 155 7.13 1.48 13.32
CA THR A 155 7.28 2.93 13.37
C THR A 155 8.64 3.41 12.88
N GLY A 156 9.58 2.50 12.64
CA GLY A 156 10.93 2.77 12.17
C GLY A 156 11.74 1.50 12.06
N TYR A 157 13.02 1.67 11.81
CA TYR A 157 13.98 0.55 11.70
C TYR A 157 15.28 0.86 12.44
N GLU A 158 15.91 -0.18 12.93
CA GLU A 158 17.34 -0.17 13.24
C GLU A 158 18.10 -0.61 11.98
N LEU A 159 18.96 0.25 11.47
CA LEU A 159 19.83 0.00 10.33
C LEU A 159 21.28 0.33 10.72
N ASP A 160 22.14 -0.70 10.72
CA ASP A 160 23.57 -0.57 11.02
C ASP A 160 23.89 0.13 12.37
N GLY A 161 22.99 -0.02 13.35
CA GLY A 161 23.08 0.58 14.70
C GLY A 161 22.42 1.95 14.85
N GLU A 162 21.86 2.50 13.79
CA GLU A 162 21.12 3.76 13.83
C GLU A 162 19.60 3.52 13.74
N LEU A 163 18.82 4.35 14.45
CA LEU A 163 17.38 4.35 14.35
C LEU A 163 16.93 5.32 13.25
N ILE A 164 16.15 4.81 12.30
CA ILE A 164 15.56 5.59 11.22
C ILE A 164 14.04 5.45 11.23
N ASP A 165 13.32 6.52 10.91
CA ASP A 165 11.85 6.61 10.95
C ASP A 165 11.20 6.60 9.55
N ILE A 166 11.98 6.27 8.53
CA ILE A 166 11.53 6.18 7.14
C ILE A 166 12.28 5.06 6.43
N LEU A 167 11.59 4.37 5.50
CA LEU A 167 12.20 3.31 4.72
C LEU A 167 13.41 3.85 3.91
N PRO A 168 14.60 3.21 3.98
CA PRO A 168 15.74 3.61 3.16
C PRO A 168 15.51 3.30 1.67
N MET A 169 16.43 3.74 0.83
CA MET A 169 16.43 3.45 -0.60
C MET A 169 17.30 2.21 -0.88
N GLY A 170 16.80 1.38 -1.82
CA GLY A 170 17.55 0.20 -2.26
C GLY A 170 17.26 -1.07 -1.45
N ALA A 171 17.19 -2.19 -2.17
CA ALA A 171 16.82 -3.48 -1.60
C ALA A 171 17.83 -3.97 -0.55
N ASP A 172 19.13 -3.69 -0.74
CA ASP A 172 20.20 -4.17 0.16
C ASP A 172 20.14 -3.49 1.53
N GLU A 173 19.84 -2.19 1.57
CA GLU A 173 19.67 -1.46 2.83
C GLU A 173 18.39 -1.93 3.53
N ILE A 174 17.30 -2.04 2.79
CA ILE A 174 16.01 -2.52 3.33
C ILE A 174 16.15 -3.93 3.89
N ALA A 175 16.93 -4.81 3.26
CA ALA A 175 17.16 -6.18 3.74
C ALA A 175 17.91 -6.24 5.08
N ARG A 176 18.68 -5.20 5.44
CA ARG A 176 19.37 -5.09 6.75
C ARG A 176 18.51 -4.42 7.82
N CYS A 177 17.41 -3.78 7.45
CA CYS A 177 16.51 -3.14 8.39
C CYS A 177 15.90 -4.14 9.38
N ARG A 178 15.98 -3.80 10.65
CA ARG A 178 15.27 -4.51 11.73
C ARG A 178 14.10 -3.63 12.18
N PRO A 179 12.85 -4.09 12.04
CA PRO A 179 11.69 -3.27 12.36
C PRO A 179 11.61 -2.96 13.86
N VAL A 180 11.32 -1.71 14.16
CA VAL A 180 11.00 -1.23 15.51
C VAL A 180 9.48 -1.13 15.62
N TYR A 181 8.92 -1.83 16.59
CA TYR A 181 7.48 -1.97 16.72
C TYR A 181 6.91 -1.21 17.91
N GLU A 182 5.78 -0.59 17.70
CA GLU A 182 4.80 -0.23 18.72
C GLU A 182 3.75 -1.35 18.79
N THR A 183 3.43 -1.80 20.00
CA THR A 183 2.39 -2.80 20.23
C THR A 183 1.07 -2.10 20.50
N ILE A 184 0.02 -2.53 19.80
CA ILE A 184 -1.34 -2.01 19.94
C ILE A 184 -2.24 -3.18 20.32
N GLU A 185 -3.12 -2.95 21.31
CA GLU A 185 -4.14 -3.93 21.68
C GLU A 185 -5.10 -4.17 20.50
N GLY A 186 -5.34 -5.43 20.18
CA GLY A 186 -6.26 -5.82 19.13
C GLY A 186 -7.72 -5.79 19.57
N TRP A 187 -8.59 -6.36 18.75
CA TRP A 187 -10.04 -6.44 19.01
C TRP A 187 -10.61 -7.79 18.61
N THR A 188 -11.68 -8.19 19.27
CA THR A 188 -12.36 -9.47 19.03
C THR A 188 -13.69 -9.32 18.31
N ASP A 189 -14.31 -8.14 18.40
CA ASP A 189 -15.59 -7.86 17.74
C ASP A 189 -15.38 -7.69 16.24
N SER A 190 -16.32 -8.15 15.44
CA SER A 190 -16.19 -8.07 13.98
C SER A 190 -16.34 -6.63 13.47
N THR A 191 -15.46 -6.27 12.55
CA THR A 191 -15.53 -5.01 11.78
C THR A 191 -16.25 -5.18 10.44
N VAL A 192 -16.61 -6.42 10.06
CA VAL A 192 -17.30 -6.72 8.80
C VAL A 192 -18.64 -6.01 8.72
N GLY A 193 -18.85 -5.28 7.63
CA GLY A 193 -20.11 -4.58 7.36
C GLY A 193 -20.39 -3.34 8.22
N VAL A 194 -19.44 -2.93 9.07
CA VAL A 194 -19.55 -1.67 9.81
C VAL A 194 -19.38 -0.50 8.86
N THR A 195 -20.40 0.36 8.76
CA THR A 195 -20.42 1.51 7.83
C THR A 195 -20.24 2.86 8.51
N GLN A 196 -20.21 2.88 9.84
CA GLN A 196 -20.03 4.11 10.64
C GLN A 196 -18.78 3.98 11.50
N TYR A 197 -17.90 4.96 11.41
CA TYR A 197 -16.61 4.95 12.13
C TYR A 197 -16.74 4.78 13.64
N ASP A 198 -17.74 5.44 14.26
CA ASP A 198 -18.01 5.38 15.70
C ASP A 198 -18.56 4.02 16.16
N LYS A 199 -18.99 3.17 15.25
CA LYS A 199 -19.44 1.79 15.51
C LYS A 199 -18.33 0.75 15.44
N LEU A 200 -17.14 1.12 14.94
CA LEU A 200 -15.98 0.25 15.00
C LEU A 200 -15.58 -0.01 16.46
N PRO A 201 -15.01 -1.19 16.77
CA PRO A 201 -14.39 -1.46 18.06
C PRO A 201 -13.41 -0.35 18.45
N VAL A 202 -13.32 -0.04 19.74
CA VAL A 202 -12.47 1.07 20.23
C VAL A 202 -11.02 0.89 19.77
N ASN A 203 -10.47 -0.32 19.91
CA ASN A 203 -9.08 -0.60 19.54
C ASN A 203 -8.88 -0.55 18.02
N ALA A 204 -9.88 -0.91 17.20
CA ALA A 204 -9.82 -0.73 15.74
C ALA A 204 -9.74 0.75 15.37
N ARG A 205 -10.49 1.62 16.03
CA ARG A 205 -10.40 3.07 15.84
C ARG A 205 -9.05 3.64 16.29
N LEU A 206 -8.53 3.18 17.43
CA LEU A 206 -7.19 3.58 17.91
C LEU A 206 -6.10 3.17 16.93
N TYR A 207 -6.20 1.96 16.37
CA TYR A 207 -5.29 1.48 15.33
C TYR A 207 -5.34 2.38 14.09
N LEU A 208 -6.53 2.69 13.57
CA LEU A 208 -6.71 3.57 12.42
C LEU A 208 -6.21 5.01 12.67
N GLN A 209 -6.37 5.52 13.90
CA GLN A 209 -5.88 6.86 14.28
C GLN A 209 -4.36 6.90 14.41
N ARG A 210 -3.74 5.76 14.73
CA ARG A 210 -2.29 5.68 14.90
C ARG A 210 -1.55 5.55 13.56
N ILE A 211 -2.18 4.96 12.54
CA ILE A 211 -1.68 4.92 11.16
C ILE A 211 -1.67 6.33 10.56
#